data_2e7ba3694617551026196c11afc0d905
#
_entry.id   2e7ba3694617551026196c11afc0d905
#
_cell.length_a   1.000
_cell.length_b   1.000
_cell.length_c   1.000
_cell.angle_alpha   90.00
_cell.angle_beta   90.00
_cell.angle_gamma   90.00
#
_symmetry.space_group_name_H-M   'P 1'
#
loop_
_entity.id
_entity.type
_entity.pdbx_description
1 polymer ?
#
loop_
_entity_poly.entity_id
_entity_poly.type
_entity_poly.pdbx_seq_one_letter_code
_entity_poly.pdbx_strand_id
1 'polypeptide(L)'
;MFLEILKAILMGVVEGITEWLPISSTGHMILVEQIIQFNASEEFLSMFRVVIQLGAILAVVVLFWHKLWPFGLQHGRVVSKPQVWQLWFKVVAATLPVLVISPLDDWMEARFYNYITVAAMLILYGVLFILVENRRATPHVTRLEQITYREAFLVGVWQMLAIIPGTSRSGATIVGGLLLGLSRACVAEFTFFLAIPVMAGASLLKVVKFVLSGAAMTGTEVAVLVVGCVVAFVVSLAAIRFLMDYVKRHNFKFFGLYRIVLGAIVLAVAAITAIA
;
A
#
# COMPACT_ATOMS: atom_id res chain seq x y z
N MET A 1 -13.97 -19.32 16.52
CA MET A 1 -13.18 -19.67 15.34
C MET A 1 -13.88 -19.35 14.02
N PHE A 2 -15.05 -19.91 13.69
CA PHE A 2 -15.71 -19.66 12.39
C PHE A 2 -15.95 -18.17 12.10
N LEU A 3 -16.52 -17.43 13.06
CA LEU A 3 -16.76 -15.99 12.91
C LEU A 3 -15.45 -15.19 12.71
N GLU A 4 -14.38 -15.55 13.43
CA GLU A 4 -13.08 -14.87 13.27
C GLU A 4 -12.47 -15.12 11.87
N ILE A 5 -12.70 -16.30 11.30
CA ILE A 5 -12.30 -16.59 9.90
C ILE A 5 -13.10 -15.75 8.92
N LEU A 6 -14.41 -15.56 9.09
CA LEU A 6 -15.21 -14.67 8.25
C LEU A 6 -14.72 -13.22 8.31
N LYS A 7 -14.39 -12.74 9.50
CA LYS A 7 -13.78 -11.40 9.69
C LYS A 7 -12.44 -11.30 8.97
N ALA A 8 -11.58 -12.33 9.06
CA ALA A 8 -10.30 -12.38 8.35
C ALA A 8 -10.48 -12.36 6.84
N ILE A 9 -11.46 -13.08 6.30
CA ILE A 9 -11.80 -13.04 4.86
C ILE A 9 -12.18 -11.63 4.45
N LEU A 10 -13.07 -10.96 5.20
CA LEU A 10 -13.49 -9.60 4.88
C LEU A 10 -12.33 -8.61 4.92
N MET A 11 -11.48 -8.70 5.96
CA MET A 11 -10.27 -7.87 6.07
C MET A 11 -9.30 -8.14 4.91
N GLY A 12 -9.11 -9.39 4.52
CA GLY A 12 -8.30 -9.78 3.36
C GLY A 12 -8.84 -9.23 2.05
N VAL A 13 -10.16 -9.20 1.86
CA VAL A 13 -10.81 -8.59 0.70
C VAL A 13 -10.58 -7.08 0.68
N VAL A 14 -10.83 -6.41 1.81
CA VAL A 14 -10.63 -4.96 1.94
C VAL A 14 -9.18 -4.60 1.65
N GLU A 15 -8.23 -5.28 2.31
CA GLU A 15 -6.80 -5.06 2.10
C GLU A 15 -6.38 -5.31 0.66
N GLY A 16 -6.76 -6.46 0.09
CA GLY A 16 -6.38 -6.85 -1.27
C GLY A 16 -6.88 -5.90 -2.36
N ILE A 17 -8.00 -5.22 -2.14
CA ILE A 17 -8.51 -4.18 -3.04
C ILE A 17 -7.81 -2.85 -2.78
N THR A 18 -7.81 -2.40 -1.54
CA THR A 18 -7.54 -1.00 -1.19
C THR A 18 -6.06 -0.67 -1.11
N GLU A 19 -5.19 -1.66 -0.97
CA GLU A 19 -3.75 -1.45 -0.92
C GLU A 19 -3.17 -1.02 -2.28
N TRP A 20 -3.68 -1.60 -3.38
CA TRP A 20 -3.18 -1.32 -4.72
C TRP A 20 -3.87 -0.14 -5.38
N LEU A 21 -5.16 0.01 -5.15
CA LEU A 21 -5.90 1.18 -5.60
C LEU A 21 -5.50 2.39 -4.74
N PRO A 22 -5.30 3.57 -5.34
CA PRO A 22 -4.86 4.74 -4.57
C PRO A 22 -6.03 5.38 -3.78
N ILE A 23 -6.75 4.55 -2.99
CA ILE A 23 -7.96 4.92 -2.23
C ILE A 23 -7.80 4.85 -0.71
N SER A 24 -6.63 4.43 -0.22
CA SER A 24 -6.25 4.28 1.19
C SER A 24 -6.88 3.08 1.90
N SER A 25 -6.09 2.03 2.11
CA SER A 25 -6.45 0.89 2.97
C SER A 25 -6.80 1.34 4.40
N THR A 26 -6.00 2.24 4.99
CA THR A 26 -6.27 2.82 6.33
C THR A 26 -7.65 3.48 6.43
N GLY A 27 -8.07 4.21 5.39
CA GLY A 27 -9.39 4.86 5.37
C GLY A 27 -10.54 3.87 5.36
N HIS A 28 -10.36 2.69 4.77
CA HIS A 28 -11.35 1.62 4.79
C HIS A 28 -11.30 0.83 6.10
N MET A 29 -10.10 0.51 6.57
CA MET A 29 -9.90 -0.26 7.80
C MET A 29 -10.53 0.42 9.01
N ILE A 30 -10.38 1.75 9.17
CA ILE A 30 -10.96 2.50 10.28
C ILE A 30 -12.49 2.42 10.32
N LEU A 31 -13.16 2.26 9.16
CA LEU A 31 -14.61 2.05 9.07
C LEU A 31 -14.98 0.60 9.33
N VAL A 32 -14.22 -0.33 8.77
CA VAL A 32 -14.48 -1.77 8.91
C VAL A 32 -14.30 -2.21 10.36
N GLU A 33 -13.30 -1.70 11.07
CA GLU A 33 -13.03 -1.98 12.48
C GLU A 33 -14.15 -1.52 13.43
N GLN A 34 -14.99 -0.55 13.01
CA GLN A 34 -16.19 -0.21 13.78
C GLN A 34 -17.26 -1.33 13.76
N ILE A 35 -17.29 -2.10 12.69
CA ILE A 35 -18.28 -3.16 12.48
C ILE A 35 -17.70 -4.51 12.91
N ILE A 36 -16.40 -4.69 12.70
CA ILE A 36 -15.70 -5.95 12.91
C ILE A 36 -14.68 -5.80 14.04
N GLN A 37 -15.04 -6.37 15.19
CA GLN A 37 -14.11 -6.47 16.31
C GLN A 37 -13.63 -7.92 16.42
N PHE A 38 -12.31 -8.12 16.28
CA PHE A 38 -11.71 -9.42 16.54
C PHE A 38 -11.62 -9.70 18.03
N ASN A 39 -11.85 -10.95 18.40
CA ASN A 39 -11.54 -11.43 19.75
C ASN A 39 -10.08 -11.91 19.78
N ALA A 40 -9.16 -10.96 19.83
CA ALA A 40 -7.72 -11.18 19.80
C ALA A 40 -7.00 -10.10 20.62
N SER A 41 -5.72 -10.34 20.94
CA SER A 41 -4.90 -9.37 21.66
C SER A 41 -4.57 -8.14 20.80
N GLU A 42 -4.36 -6.99 21.43
CA GLU A 42 -3.97 -5.76 20.73
C GLU A 42 -2.62 -5.92 20.01
N GLU A 43 -1.69 -6.67 20.61
CA GLU A 43 -0.40 -6.99 20.01
C GLU A 43 -0.57 -7.78 18.71
N PHE A 44 -1.48 -8.78 18.71
CA PHE A 44 -1.80 -9.55 17.51
C PHE A 44 -2.46 -8.65 16.47
N LEU A 45 -3.42 -7.82 16.83
CA LEU A 45 -4.12 -6.94 15.88
C LEU A 45 -3.18 -5.92 15.24
N SER A 46 -2.28 -5.32 16.03
CA SER A 46 -1.25 -4.42 15.51
C SER A 46 -0.33 -5.12 14.48
N MET A 47 0.06 -6.36 14.77
CA MET A 47 0.84 -7.17 13.83
C MET A 47 0.01 -7.58 12.61
N PHE A 48 -1.23 -8.06 12.80
CA PHE A 48 -2.10 -8.56 11.74
C PHE A 48 -2.36 -7.51 10.65
N ARG A 49 -2.68 -6.25 11.06
CA ARG A 49 -2.92 -5.14 10.11
C ARG A 49 -1.78 -4.90 9.13
N VAL A 50 -0.55 -5.16 9.54
CA VAL A 50 0.63 -4.95 8.70
C VAL A 50 1.04 -6.25 7.97
N VAL A 51 0.98 -7.38 8.66
CA VAL A 51 1.44 -8.66 8.08
C VAL A 51 0.49 -9.19 6.99
N ILE A 52 -0.81 -8.87 7.06
CA ILE A 52 -1.76 -9.22 5.99
C ILE A 52 -1.34 -8.64 4.62
N GLN A 53 -0.61 -7.52 4.62
CA GLN A 53 -0.04 -6.91 3.43
C GLN A 53 1.00 -7.81 2.73
N LEU A 54 1.65 -8.74 3.43
CA LEU A 54 2.56 -9.71 2.80
C LEU A 54 1.82 -10.58 1.77
N GLY A 55 0.57 -10.96 2.06
CA GLY A 55 -0.27 -11.63 1.08
C GLY A 55 -0.44 -10.77 -0.18
N ALA A 56 -0.75 -9.50 -0.01
CA ALA A 56 -0.90 -8.55 -1.10
C ALA A 56 0.40 -8.39 -1.92
N ILE A 57 1.57 -8.27 -1.26
CA ILE A 57 2.88 -8.14 -1.95
C ILE A 57 3.18 -9.37 -2.81
N LEU A 58 2.88 -10.56 -2.34
CA LEU A 58 3.10 -11.78 -3.11
C LEU A 58 2.38 -11.76 -4.46
N ALA A 59 1.23 -11.08 -4.54
CA ALA A 59 0.52 -10.89 -5.81
C ALA A 59 1.35 -10.08 -6.81
N VAL A 60 2.05 -9.03 -6.36
CA VAL A 60 2.97 -8.25 -7.21
C VAL A 60 4.11 -9.12 -7.69
N VAL A 61 4.74 -9.88 -6.78
CA VAL A 61 5.87 -10.75 -7.12
C VAL A 61 5.45 -11.78 -8.18
N VAL A 62 4.27 -12.38 -8.03
CA VAL A 62 3.76 -13.38 -8.99
C VAL A 62 3.42 -12.74 -10.33
N LEU A 63 2.67 -11.62 -10.34
CA LEU A 63 2.25 -10.97 -11.58
C LEU A 63 3.41 -10.38 -12.39
N PHE A 64 4.42 -9.87 -11.70
CA PHE A 64 5.55 -9.18 -12.32
C PHE A 64 6.86 -9.97 -12.21
N TRP A 65 6.79 -11.29 -11.95
CA TRP A 65 7.96 -12.14 -11.81
C TRP A 65 9.01 -11.93 -12.89
N HIS A 66 8.59 -11.88 -14.15
CA HIS A 66 9.50 -11.71 -15.30
C HIS A 66 10.27 -10.37 -15.29
N LYS A 67 9.68 -9.32 -14.69
CA LYS A 67 10.28 -8.00 -14.55
C LYS A 67 11.13 -7.86 -13.28
N LEU A 68 10.86 -8.69 -12.27
CA LEU A 68 11.51 -8.63 -10.96
C LEU A 68 12.67 -9.62 -10.81
N TRP A 69 12.62 -10.74 -11.56
CA TRP A 69 13.63 -11.79 -11.45
C TRP A 69 14.88 -11.46 -12.28
N PRO A 70 16.08 -11.23 -11.62
CA PRO A 70 17.23 -10.67 -12.28
C PRO A 70 18.05 -11.68 -13.08
N PHE A 71 17.64 -12.94 -13.12
CA PHE A 71 18.33 -13.99 -13.86
C PHE A 71 17.48 -14.53 -15.02
N GLY A 72 18.13 -15.02 -16.08
CA GLY A 72 17.51 -15.67 -17.22
C GLY A 72 18.30 -16.87 -17.67
N LEU A 73 17.73 -17.67 -18.55
CA LEU A 73 18.43 -18.75 -19.23
C LEU A 73 18.69 -18.34 -20.68
N GLN A 74 19.95 -18.34 -21.11
CA GLN A 74 20.34 -18.12 -22.48
C GLN A 74 21.31 -19.21 -22.91
N HIS A 75 20.98 -19.97 -23.94
CA HIS A 75 21.77 -21.13 -24.40
C HIS A 75 22.13 -22.11 -23.27
N GLY A 76 21.20 -22.40 -22.36
CA GLY A 76 21.41 -23.31 -21.24
C GLY A 76 22.26 -22.77 -20.08
N ARG A 77 22.71 -21.53 -20.15
CA ARG A 77 23.49 -20.87 -19.08
C ARG A 77 22.65 -19.82 -18.37
N VAL A 78 22.83 -19.71 -17.04
CA VAL A 78 22.22 -18.65 -16.25
C VAL A 78 22.92 -17.33 -16.59
N VAL A 79 22.16 -16.35 -17.07
CA VAL A 79 22.65 -15.01 -17.38
C VAL A 79 21.96 -13.98 -16.47
N SER A 80 22.72 -12.99 -16.06
CA SER A 80 22.19 -11.84 -15.30
C SER A 80 21.51 -10.86 -16.26
N LYS A 81 20.42 -10.24 -15.81
CA LYS A 81 19.70 -9.16 -16.51
C LYS A 81 20.05 -7.81 -15.89
N PRO A 82 21.01 -7.05 -16.42
CA PRO A 82 21.46 -5.79 -15.81
C PRO A 82 20.34 -4.77 -15.63
N GLN A 83 19.37 -4.75 -16.54
CA GLN A 83 18.20 -3.84 -16.47
C GLN A 83 17.33 -4.09 -15.24
N VAL A 84 17.19 -5.37 -14.82
CA VAL A 84 16.41 -5.72 -13.62
C VAL A 84 17.19 -5.31 -12.36
N TRP A 85 18.51 -5.47 -12.34
CA TRP A 85 19.34 -4.98 -11.24
C TRP A 85 19.27 -3.45 -11.11
N GLN A 86 19.32 -2.72 -12.24
CA GLN A 86 19.14 -1.27 -12.23
C GLN A 86 17.78 -0.86 -11.67
N LEU A 87 16.70 -1.59 -12.01
CA LEU A 87 15.39 -1.37 -11.44
C LEU A 87 15.40 -1.58 -9.91
N TRP A 88 15.99 -2.67 -9.44
CA TRP A 88 16.10 -2.93 -8.00
C TRP A 88 16.92 -1.85 -7.26
N PHE A 89 18.02 -1.37 -7.84
CA PHE A 89 18.77 -0.26 -7.26
C PHE A 89 17.97 1.05 -7.19
N LYS A 90 17.11 1.32 -8.20
CA LYS A 90 16.17 2.46 -8.15
C LYS A 90 15.10 2.26 -7.06
N VAL A 91 14.58 1.05 -6.91
CA VAL A 91 13.65 0.70 -5.82
C VAL A 91 14.31 0.88 -4.45
N VAL A 92 15.56 0.42 -4.28
CA VAL A 92 16.33 0.67 -3.06
C VAL A 92 16.52 2.16 -2.80
N ALA A 93 16.93 2.94 -3.82
CA ALA A 93 17.06 4.39 -3.70
C ALA A 93 15.75 5.07 -3.25
N ALA A 94 14.59 4.61 -3.77
CA ALA A 94 13.27 5.09 -3.37
C ALA A 94 12.84 4.61 -1.97
N THR A 95 13.45 3.54 -1.45
CA THR A 95 13.16 3.03 -0.09
C THR A 95 13.91 3.83 0.99
N LEU A 96 15.08 4.40 0.67
CA LEU A 96 15.92 5.09 1.65
C LEU A 96 15.20 6.21 2.43
N PRO A 97 14.41 7.11 1.80
CA PRO A 97 13.69 8.16 2.55
C PRO A 97 12.74 7.58 3.60
N VAL A 98 12.08 6.47 3.30
CA VAL A 98 11.13 5.82 4.23
C VAL A 98 11.88 5.24 5.43
N LEU A 99 13.06 4.67 5.24
CA LEU A 99 13.87 4.17 6.35
C LEU A 99 14.28 5.29 7.32
N VAL A 100 14.50 6.51 6.82
CA VAL A 100 14.84 7.66 7.67
C VAL A 100 13.67 8.08 8.57
N ILE A 101 12.42 7.98 8.05
CA ILE A 101 11.24 8.42 8.82
C ILE A 101 10.60 7.28 9.63
N SER A 102 10.91 6.02 9.32
CA SER A 102 10.30 4.86 9.96
C SER A 102 10.41 4.79 11.49
N PRO A 103 11.44 5.36 12.17
CA PRO A 103 11.45 5.40 13.63
C PRO A 103 10.32 6.24 14.25
N LEU A 104 9.68 7.11 13.45
CA LEU A 104 8.55 7.92 13.89
C LEU A 104 7.20 7.24 13.70
N ASP A 105 7.16 6.05 13.10
CA ASP A 105 5.93 5.37 12.68
C ASP A 105 4.97 5.12 13.86
N ASP A 106 5.46 4.49 14.94
CA ASP A 106 4.65 4.22 16.14
C ASP A 106 4.11 5.52 16.80
N TRP A 107 4.96 6.57 16.83
CA TRP A 107 4.54 7.87 17.37
C TRP A 107 3.48 8.54 16.51
N MET A 108 3.63 8.47 15.18
CA MET A 108 2.67 9.01 14.22
C MET A 108 1.35 8.21 14.28
N GLU A 109 1.42 6.89 14.34
CA GLU A 109 0.24 6.03 14.49
C GLU A 109 -0.51 6.39 15.77
N ALA A 110 0.15 6.42 16.92
CA ALA A 110 -0.46 6.72 18.21
C ALA A 110 -1.11 8.13 18.28
N ARG A 111 -0.58 9.11 17.54
CA ARG A 111 -1.05 10.50 17.60
C ARG A 111 -2.09 10.83 16.54
N PHE A 112 -1.96 10.24 15.35
CA PHE A 112 -2.70 10.62 14.15
C PHE A 112 -3.63 9.54 13.58
N TYR A 113 -3.63 8.32 14.14
CA TYR A 113 -4.61 7.31 13.74
C TYR A 113 -5.97 7.61 14.38
N ASN A 114 -6.65 8.58 13.80
CA ASN A 114 -7.98 9.01 14.22
C ASN A 114 -8.81 9.45 13.01
N TYR A 115 -10.13 9.50 13.17
CA TYR A 115 -11.07 9.81 12.09
C TYR A 115 -10.79 11.15 11.40
N ILE A 116 -10.44 12.18 12.17
CA ILE A 116 -10.24 13.55 11.64
C ILE A 116 -9.01 13.57 10.73
N THR A 117 -7.89 13.03 11.20
CA THR A 117 -6.66 12.97 10.41
C THR A 117 -6.84 12.12 9.15
N VAL A 118 -7.41 10.91 9.30
CA VAL A 118 -7.65 10.00 8.18
C VAL A 118 -8.55 10.66 7.13
N ALA A 119 -9.66 11.28 7.55
CA ALA A 119 -10.57 11.97 6.64
C ALA A 119 -9.92 13.19 5.96
N ALA A 120 -9.17 14.00 6.72
CA ALA A 120 -8.45 15.15 6.15
C ALA A 120 -7.45 14.72 5.08
N MET A 121 -6.68 13.65 5.31
CA MET A 121 -5.72 13.13 4.33
C MET A 121 -6.41 12.46 3.14
N LEU A 122 -7.53 11.78 3.34
CA LEU A 122 -8.35 11.26 2.24
C LEU A 122 -8.82 12.39 1.32
N ILE A 123 -9.40 13.45 1.88
CA ILE A 123 -9.90 14.61 1.13
C ILE A 123 -8.73 15.34 0.44
N LEU A 124 -7.65 15.62 1.17
CA LEU A 124 -6.48 16.32 0.64
C LEU A 124 -5.90 15.60 -0.59
N TYR A 125 -5.61 14.30 -0.46
CA TYR A 125 -5.07 13.53 -1.58
C TYR A 125 -6.10 13.29 -2.68
N GLY A 126 -7.40 13.24 -2.34
CA GLY A 126 -8.47 13.23 -3.32
C GLY A 126 -8.44 14.48 -4.21
N VAL A 127 -8.31 15.67 -3.60
CA VAL A 127 -8.15 16.94 -4.31
C VAL A 127 -6.84 16.98 -5.10
N LEU A 128 -5.72 16.51 -4.52
CA LEU A 128 -4.43 16.45 -5.21
C LEU A 128 -4.49 15.60 -6.47
N PHE A 129 -5.13 14.44 -6.45
CA PHE A 129 -5.32 13.62 -7.66
C PHE A 129 -6.05 14.39 -8.76
N ILE A 130 -7.14 15.10 -8.42
CA ILE A 130 -7.91 15.89 -9.39
C ILE A 130 -7.05 17.04 -9.95
N LEU A 131 -6.32 17.75 -9.09
CA LEU A 131 -5.47 18.88 -9.50
C LEU A 131 -4.32 18.43 -10.39
N VAL A 132 -3.62 17.35 -10.03
CA VAL A 132 -2.48 16.84 -10.81
C VAL A 132 -2.94 16.35 -12.18
N GLU A 133 -4.08 15.66 -12.27
CA GLU A 133 -4.64 15.20 -13.54
C GLU A 133 -5.18 16.35 -14.42
N ASN A 134 -5.62 17.46 -13.79
CA ASN A 134 -6.06 18.64 -14.54
C ASN A 134 -4.91 19.39 -15.22
N ARG A 135 -3.66 19.22 -14.78
CA ARG A 135 -2.48 19.87 -15.39
C ARG A 135 -2.24 19.43 -16.83
N ARG A 136 -2.80 18.28 -17.26
CA ARG A 136 -2.63 17.71 -18.62
C ARG A 136 -1.15 17.71 -19.07
N ALA A 137 -0.22 17.54 -18.14
CA ALA A 137 1.21 17.51 -18.44
C ALA A 137 1.54 16.28 -19.31
N THR A 138 2.33 16.48 -20.35
CA THR A 138 2.83 15.38 -21.16
C THR A 138 3.91 14.62 -20.38
N PRO A 139 3.74 13.32 -20.13
CA PRO A 139 4.75 12.57 -19.40
C PRO A 139 6.01 12.38 -20.26
N HIS A 140 7.17 12.58 -19.65
CA HIS A 140 8.46 12.33 -20.30
C HIS A 140 9.07 10.98 -19.91
N VAL A 141 8.59 10.35 -18.83
CA VAL A 141 8.98 9.01 -18.39
C VAL A 141 7.80 8.05 -18.57
N THR A 142 7.87 7.19 -19.57
CA THR A 142 6.78 6.26 -19.93
C THR A 142 7.10 4.80 -19.62
N ARG A 143 8.37 4.49 -19.35
CA ARG A 143 8.85 3.13 -19.05
C ARG A 143 9.76 3.12 -17.83
N LEU A 144 9.81 2.02 -17.11
CA LEU A 144 10.60 1.85 -15.87
C LEU A 144 12.10 2.09 -16.08
N GLU A 145 12.63 1.70 -17.25
CA GLU A 145 14.05 1.87 -17.59
C GLU A 145 14.44 3.34 -17.63
N GLN A 146 13.52 4.23 -18.04
CA GLN A 146 13.73 5.67 -18.18
C GLN A 146 13.74 6.41 -16.83
N ILE A 147 13.18 5.81 -15.76
CA ILE A 147 13.22 6.41 -14.41
C ILE A 147 14.69 6.61 -14.02
N THR A 148 15.06 7.83 -13.67
CA THR A 148 16.38 8.13 -13.11
C THR A 148 16.44 7.81 -11.61
N TYR A 149 17.64 7.67 -11.05
CA TYR A 149 17.82 7.52 -9.59
C TYR A 149 17.26 8.72 -8.82
N ARG A 150 17.36 9.94 -9.39
CA ARG A 150 16.79 11.15 -8.79
C ARG A 150 15.28 11.08 -8.73
N GLU A 151 14.60 10.70 -9.78
CA GLU A 151 13.15 10.55 -9.81
C GLU A 151 12.69 9.43 -8.87
N ALA A 152 13.39 8.30 -8.87
CA ALA A 152 13.12 7.20 -7.93
C ALA A 152 13.22 7.66 -6.47
N PHE A 153 14.31 8.35 -6.11
CA PHE A 153 14.51 8.90 -4.77
C PHE A 153 13.41 9.91 -4.39
N LEU A 154 13.04 10.80 -5.31
CA LEU A 154 11.98 11.79 -5.07
C LEU A 154 10.60 11.13 -4.93
N VAL A 155 10.30 10.04 -5.65
CA VAL A 155 9.09 9.23 -5.40
C VAL A 155 9.13 8.65 -3.98
N GLY A 156 10.31 8.22 -3.51
CA GLY A 156 10.50 7.79 -2.12
C GLY A 156 10.28 8.91 -1.09
N VAL A 157 10.71 10.14 -1.41
CA VAL A 157 10.40 11.32 -0.57
C VAL A 157 8.89 11.56 -0.49
N TRP A 158 8.17 11.46 -1.60
CA TRP A 158 6.70 11.52 -1.58
C TRP A 158 6.10 10.39 -0.74
N GLN A 159 6.69 9.19 -0.78
CA GLN A 159 6.24 8.06 0.03
C GLN A 159 6.36 8.32 1.54
N MET A 160 7.32 9.14 2.00
CA MET A 160 7.43 9.50 3.42
C MET A 160 6.12 10.11 3.97
N LEU A 161 5.34 10.81 3.14
CA LEU A 161 4.07 11.40 3.56
C LEU A 161 3.03 10.32 3.94
N ALA A 162 3.22 9.09 3.52
CA ALA A 162 2.35 7.97 3.88
C ALA A 162 2.46 7.56 5.36
N ILE A 163 3.43 8.09 6.11
CA ILE A 163 3.48 7.94 7.57
C ILE A 163 2.27 8.59 8.25
N ILE A 164 1.63 9.58 7.60
CA ILE A 164 0.40 10.20 8.11
C ILE A 164 -0.78 9.29 7.75
N PRO A 165 -1.52 8.75 8.74
CA PRO A 165 -2.65 7.85 8.49
C PRO A 165 -3.71 8.48 7.56
N GLY A 166 -4.22 7.69 6.61
CA GLY A 166 -5.15 8.18 5.58
C GLY A 166 -4.51 8.65 4.27
N THR A 167 -3.22 9.00 4.27
CA THR A 167 -2.49 9.43 3.05
C THR A 167 -2.53 8.38 1.95
N SER A 168 -2.36 7.11 2.28
CA SER A 168 -2.10 6.00 1.36
C SER A 168 -0.70 6.04 0.73
N ARG A 169 0.05 4.98 0.90
CA ARG A 169 1.38 4.81 0.29
C ARG A 169 1.31 4.92 -1.24
N SER A 170 0.42 4.14 -1.87
CA SER A 170 0.21 4.20 -3.32
C SER A 170 -0.32 5.57 -3.77
N GLY A 171 -1.16 6.21 -2.97
CA GLY A 171 -1.64 7.57 -3.24
C GLY A 171 -0.51 8.60 -3.29
N ALA A 172 0.37 8.60 -2.30
CA ALA A 172 1.50 9.54 -2.22
C ALA A 172 2.51 9.33 -3.35
N THR A 173 2.91 8.09 -3.61
CA THR A 173 3.87 7.75 -4.66
C THR A 173 3.35 8.05 -6.07
N ILE A 174 2.05 7.77 -6.33
CA ILE A 174 1.43 8.06 -7.63
C ILE A 174 1.34 9.58 -7.85
N VAL A 175 0.85 10.35 -6.87
CA VAL A 175 0.79 11.82 -6.98
C VAL A 175 2.20 12.39 -7.22
N GLY A 176 3.17 11.96 -6.42
CA GLY A 176 4.56 12.39 -6.56
C GLY A 176 5.15 12.05 -7.94
N GLY A 177 4.98 10.83 -8.40
CA GLY A 177 5.49 10.40 -9.70
C GLY A 177 4.83 11.10 -10.89
N LEU A 178 3.52 11.38 -10.83
CA LEU A 178 2.83 12.19 -11.84
C LEU A 178 3.38 13.63 -11.88
N LEU A 179 3.65 14.23 -10.72
CA LEU A 179 4.26 15.55 -10.62
C LEU A 179 5.69 15.58 -11.17
N LEU A 180 6.42 14.47 -11.06
CA LEU A 180 7.76 14.28 -11.61
C LEU A 180 7.73 13.92 -13.10
N GLY A 181 6.57 13.85 -13.75
CA GLY A 181 6.44 13.60 -15.18
C GLY A 181 6.44 12.12 -15.58
N LEU A 182 6.22 11.20 -14.64
CA LEU A 182 6.01 9.79 -14.96
C LEU A 182 4.60 9.59 -15.55
N SER A 183 4.45 8.67 -16.50
CA SER A 183 3.13 8.28 -17.01
C SER A 183 2.36 7.49 -15.95
N ARG A 184 1.02 7.47 -16.06
CA ARG A 184 0.14 6.76 -15.13
C ARG A 184 0.50 5.29 -14.95
N ALA A 185 0.73 4.58 -16.05
CA ALA A 185 1.10 3.17 -16.01
C ALA A 185 2.50 2.96 -15.40
N CYS A 186 3.47 3.83 -15.75
CA CYS A 186 4.84 3.74 -15.26
C CYS A 186 4.90 3.97 -13.74
N VAL A 187 4.23 5.01 -13.23
CA VAL A 187 4.23 5.31 -11.80
C VAL A 187 3.47 4.25 -11.00
N ALA A 188 2.34 3.74 -11.50
CA ALA A 188 1.61 2.67 -10.84
C ALA A 188 2.46 1.40 -10.71
N GLU A 189 3.12 0.98 -11.79
CA GLU A 189 4.00 -0.18 -11.78
C GLU A 189 5.21 0.02 -10.86
N PHE A 190 5.86 1.18 -10.89
CA PHE A 190 6.99 1.49 -10.00
C PHE A 190 6.55 1.52 -8.53
N THR A 191 5.37 2.06 -8.24
CA THR A 191 4.75 2.05 -6.90
C THR A 191 4.56 0.62 -6.36
N PHE A 192 4.15 -0.33 -7.22
CA PHE A 192 4.02 -1.73 -6.83
C PHE A 192 5.37 -2.35 -6.47
N PHE A 193 6.42 -2.08 -7.25
CA PHE A 193 7.75 -2.64 -6.95
C PHE A 193 8.36 -2.01 -5.70
N LEU A 194 8.14 -0.73 -5.49
CA LEU A 194 8.56 -0.03 -4.27
C LEU A 194 7.85 -0.57 -3.02
N ALA A 195 6.61 -1.08 -3.17
CA ALA A 195 5.89 -1.72 -2.08
C ALA A 195 6.62 -2.95 -1.52
N ILE A 196 7.31 -3.71 -2.36
CA ILE A 196 7.92 -4.99 -1.96
C ILE A 196 8.89 -4.82 -0.77
N PRO A 197 9.97 -4.03 -0.87
CA PRO A 197 10.90 -3.89 0.25
C PRO A 197 10.30 -3.13 1.44
N VAL A 198 9.46 -2.11 1.18
CA VAL A 198 8.88 -1.28 2.24
C VAL A 198 7.91 -2.06 3.12
N MET A 199 6.96 -2.76 2.52
CA MET A 199 5.96 -3.53 3.27
C MET A 199 6.55 -4.81 3.87
N ALA A 200 7.51 -5.47 3.18
CA ALA A 200 8.24 -6.59 3.75
C ALA A 200 9.04 -6.16 4.99
N GLY A 201 9.70 -5.01 4.93
CA GLY A 201 10.44 -4.43 6.06
C GLY A 201 9.52 -4.06 7.23
N ALA A 202 8.40 -3.39 6.95
CA ALA A 202 7.40 -3.03 7.97
C ALA A 202 6.81 -4.28 8.64
N SER A 203 6.45 -5.30 7.85
CA SER A 203 5.92 -6.56 8.37
C SER A 203 6.94 -7.30 9.23
N LEU A 204 8.20 -7.37 8.77
CA LEU A 204 9.28 -7.97 9.57
C LEU A 204 9.44 -7.25 10.91
N LEU A 205 9.43 -5.93 10.92
CA LEU A 205 9.56 -5.13 12.14
C LEU A 205 8.39 -5.40 13.11
N LYS A 206 7.14 -5.45 12.62
CA LYS A 206 5.96 -5.75 13.46
C LYS A 206 6.01 -7.18 14.01
N VAL A 207 6.44 -8.16 13.21
CA VAL A 207 6.64 -9.55 13.70
C VAL A 207 7.72 -9.61 14.78
N VAL A 208 8.85 -8.94 14.57
CA VAL A 208 9.92 -8.89 15.59
C VAL A 208 9.41 -8.24 16.88
N LYS A 209 8.71 -7.11 16.81
CA LYS A 209 8.11 -6.46 17.98
C LYS A 209 7.12 -7.39 18.70
N PHE A 210 6.28 -8.10 17.96
CA PHE A 210 5.34 -9.08 18.51
C PHE A 210 6.06 -10.20 19.27
N VAL A 211 7.12 -10.77 18.70
CA VAL A 211 7.91 -11.82 19.36
C VAL A 211 8.61 -11.28 20.60
N LEU A 212 9.20 -10.08 20.53
CA LEU A 212 9.90 -9.46 21.66
C LEU A 212 8.96 -9.03 22.79
N SER A 213 7.67 -8.81 22.54
CA SER A 213 6.68 -8.55 23.61
C SER A 213 6.36 -9.78 24.47
N GLY A 214 6.85 -10.96 24.07
CA GLY A 214 6.54 -12.23 24.75
C GLY A 214 5.15 -12.76 24.43
N ALA A 215 4.40 -12.11 23.52
CA ALA A 215 3.08 -12.57 23.09
C ALA A 215 3.23 -13.84 22.24
N ALA A 216 2.25 -14.74 22.38
CA ALA A 216 2.15 -15.96 21.58
C ALA A 216 0.80 -16.00 20.87
N MET A 217 0.82 -16.39 19.60
CA MET A 217 -0.43 -16.56 18.85
C MET A 217 -1.18 -17.82 19.27
N THR A 218 -2.47 -17.69 19.46
CA THR A 218 -3.38 -18.84 19.58
C THR A 218 -3.57 -19.53 18.23
N GLY A 219 -4.02 -20.78 18.22
CA GLY A 219 -4.32 -21.47 16.96
C GLY A 219 -5.37 -20.75 16.10
N THR A 220 -6.31 -20.02 16.72
CA THR A 220 -7.31 -19.20 16.02
C THR A 220 -6.65 -17.98 15.36
N GLU A 221 -5.75 -17.29 16.04
CA GLU A 221 -5.02 -16.13 15.48
C GLU A 221 -4.11 -16.53 14.32
N VAL A 222 -3.43 -17.68 14.41
CA VAL A 222 -2.66 -18.22 13.28
C VAL A 222 -3.57 -18.48 12.07
N ALA A 223 -4.73 -19.10 12.26
CA ALA A 223 -5.69 -19.34 11.20
C ALA A 223 -6.22 -18.03 10.58
N VAL A 224 -6.54 -17.02 11.41
CA VAL A 224 -6.97 -15.67 11.00
C VAL A 224 -5.89 -15.01 10.14
N LEU A 225 -4.63 -15.05 10.57
CA LEU A 225 -3.50 -14.45 9.84
C LEU A 225 -3.31 -15.13 8.47
N VAL A 226 -3.26 -16.46 8.44
CA VAL A 226 -3.06 -17.22 7.21
C VAL A 226 -4.22 -16.97 6.23
N VAL A 227 -5.47 -17.06 6.69
CA VAL A 227 -6.65 -16.83 5.84
C VAL A 227 -6.66 -15.40 5.32
N GLY A 228 -6.41 -14.40 6.18
CA GLY A 228 -6.31 -13.00 5.78
C GLY A 228 -5.27 -12.79 4.68
N CYS A 229 -4.06 -13.32 4.86
CA CYS A 229 -2.98 -13.22 3.86
C CYS A 229 -3.34 -13.91 2.54
N VAL A 230 -3.93 -15.11 2.57
CA VAL A 230 -4.33 -15.84 1.36
C VAL A 230 -5.41 -15.09 0.60
N VAL A 231 -6.43 -14.57 1.30
CA VAL A 231 -7.49 -13.80 0.67
C VAL A 231 -6.95 -12.49 0.11
N ALA A 232 -6.12 -11.76 0.86
CA ALA A 232 -5.46 -10.56 0.38
C ALA A 232 -4.63 -10.83 -0.89
N PHE A 233 -3.90 -11.95 -0.95
CA PHE A 233 -3.16 -12.37 -2.13
C PHE A 233 -4.08 -12.57 -3.35
N VAL A 234 -5.13 -13.38 -3.21
CA VAL A 234 -6.04 -13.71 -4.33
C VAL A 234 -6.75 -12.47 -4.84
N VAL A 235 -7.25 -11.63 -3.93
CA VAL A 235 -7.96 -10.40 -4.29
C VAL A 235 -7.01 -9.38 -4.91
N SER A 236 -5.77 -9.28 -4.42
CA SER A 236 -4.74 -8.41 -4.98
C SER A 236 -4.37 -8.76 -6.42
N LEU A 237 -4.38 -10.04 -6.79
CA LEU A 237 -4.16 -10.45 -8.19
C LEU A 237 -5.17 -9.79 -9.14
N ALA A 238 -6.44 -9.73 -8.73
CA ALA A 238 -7.49 -9.08 -9.50
C ALA A 238 -7.38 -7.55 -9.46
N ALA A 239 -7.15 -6.97 -8.27
CA ALA A 239 -7.05 -5.52 -8.08
C ALA A 239 -5.89 -4.89 -8.86
N ILE A 240 -4.72 -5.53 -8.85
CA ILE A 240 -3.53 -5.07 -9.59
C ILE A 240 -3.79 -5.11 -11.11
N ARG A 241 -4.34 -6.22 -11.63
CA ARG A 241 -4.69 -6.33 -13.05
C ARG A 241 -5.69 -5.26 -13.45
N PHE A 242 -6.74 -5.10 -12.66
CA PHE A 242 -7.75 -4.06 -12.88
C PHE A 242 -7.11 -2.66 -12.94
N LEU A 243 -6.28 -2.29 -11.94
CA LEU A 243 -5.64 -0.97 -11.94
C LEU A 243 -4.74 -0.77 -13.15
N MET A 244 -3.90 -1.75 -13.50
CA MET A 244 -3.01 -1.65 -14.66
C MET A 244 -3.78 -1.46 -15.98
N ASP A 245 -4.91 -2.13 -16.14
CA ASP A 245 -5.74 -1.96 -17.34
C ASP A 245 -6.54 -0.65 -17.30
N TYR A 246 -6.99 -0.23 -16.11
CA TYR A 246 -7.68 1.03 -15.92
C TYR A 246 -6.81 2.24 -16.28
N VAL A 247 -5.58 2.31 -15.77
CA VAL A 247 -4.69 3.48 -15.96
C VAL A 247 -4.16 3.63 -17.38
N LYS A 248 -4.26 2.59 -18.21
CA LYS A 248 -3.96 2.68 -19.66
C LYS A 248 -4.99 3.51 -20.42
N ARG A 249 -6.23 3.55 -19.94
CA ARG A 249 -7.38 4.16 -20.65
C ARG A 249 -7.99 5.34 -19.90
N HIS A 250 -7.80 5.42 -18.58
CA HIS A 250 -8.44 6.38 -17.69
C HIS A 250 -7.41 7.13 -16.87
N ASN A 251 -7.84 8.22 -16.23
CA ASN A 251 -7.06 9.01 -15.32
C ASN A 251 -7.40 8.68 -13.85
N PHE A 252 -6.63 9.22 -12.91
CA PHE A 252 -6.84 8.98 -11.48
C PHE A 252 -7.93 9.85 -10.83
N LYS A 253 -8.65 10.70 -11.57
CA LYS A 253 -9.69 11.58 -11.00
C LYS A 253 -10.82 10.81 -10.31
N PHE A 254 -11.20 9.64 -10.86
CA PHE A 254 -12.20 8.77 -10.24
C PHE A 254 -11.78 8.37 -8.82
N PHE A 255 -10.53 7.95 -8.63
CA PHE A 255 -10.01 7.61 -7.31
C PHE A 255 -9.90 8.85 -6.41
N GLY A 256 -9.61 10.03 -6.99
CA GLY A 256 -9.65 11.29 -6.26
C GLY A 256 -11.03 11.61 -5.71
N LEU A 257 -12.07 11.50 -6.54
CA LEU A 257 -13.46 11.70 -6.11
C LEU A 257 -13.89 10.67 -5.06
N TYR A 258 -13.56 9.40 -5.29
CA TYR A 258 -13.83 8.33 -4.34
C TYR A 258 -13.24 8.63 -2.95
N ARG A 259 -11.99 9.10 -2.88
CA ARG A 259 -11.33 9.47 -1.62
C ARG A 259 -12.04 10.63 -0.91
N ILE A 260 -12.51 11.64 -1.65
CA ILE A 260 -13.25 12.76 -1.06
C ILE A 260 -14.56 12.26 -0.43
N VAL A 261 -15.29 11.41 -1.14
CA VAL A 261 -16.53 10.81 -0.64
C VAL A 261 -16.26 9.94 0.58
N LEU A 262 -15.23 9.07 0.52
CA LEU A 262 -14.84 8.24 1.65
C LEU A 262 -14.44 9.08 2.87
N GLY A 263 -13.69 10.16 2.67
CA GLY A 263 -13.32 11.09 3.74
C GLY A 263 -14.55 11.76 4.39
N ALA A 264 -15.55 12.13 3.59
CA ALA A 264 -16.81 12.66 4.11
C ALA A 264 -17.59 11.60 4.91
N ILE A 265 -17.59 10.34 4.48
CA ILE A 265 -18.19 9.23 5.23
C ILE A 265 -17.46 9.02 6.56
N VAL A 266 -16.13 9.03 6.56
CA VAL A 266 -15.32 8.88 7.80
C VAL A 266 -15.65 10.01 8.79
N LEU A 267 -15.80 11.26 8.35
CA LEU A 267 -16.21 12.37 9.20
C LEU A 267 -17.65 12.21 9.73
N ALA A 268 -18.56 11.73 8.90
CA ALA A 268 -19.94 11.47 9.32
C ALA A 268 -20.00 10.40 10.42
N VAL A 269 -19.25 9.31 10.25
CA VAL A 269 -19.13 8.25 11.27
C VAL A 269 -18.53 8.82 12.56
N ALA A 270 -17.47 9.62 12.47
CA ALA A 270 -16.86 10.27 13.63
C ALA A 270 -17.86 11.14 14.40
N ALA A 271 -18.68 11.92 13.68
CA ALA A 271 -19.69 12.77 14.30
C ALA A 271 -20.77 11.92 15.01
N ILE A 272 -21.23 10.84 14.40
CA ILE A 272 -22.22 9.93 15.01
C ILE A 272 -21.66 9.27 16.28
N THR A 273 -20.44 8.74 16.22
CA THR A 273 -19.79 8.08 17.37
C THR A 273 -19.42 9.03 18.50
N ALA A 274 -19.27 10.33 18.22
CA ALA A 274 -19.04 11.33 19.26
C ALA A 274 -20.34 11.77 20.00
N ILE A 275 -21.51 11.51 19.41
CA ILE A 275 -22.83 11.86 19.96
C ILE A 275 -23.45 10.65 20.69
N ALA A 276 -23.09 9.42 20.32
CA ALA A 276 -23.55 8.18 20.96
C ALA A 276 -22.75 7.87 22.22
#